data_110fe9e79f696062b8c4950b4752fb9e
#
_entry.id   110fe9e79f696062b8c4950b4752fb9e
#
_cell.length_a   1.000
_cell.length_b   1.000
_cell.length_c   1.000
_cell.angle_alpha   90.00
_cell.angle_beta   90.00
_cell.angle_gamma   90.00
#
_symmetry.space_group_name_H-M   'P 1'
#
loop_
_entity.id
_entity.type
_entity.pdbx_description
1 polymer ?
#
loop_
_entity_poly.entity_id
_entity_poly.type
_entity_poly.pdbx_seq_one_letter_code
_entity_poly.pdbx_strand_id
1 'polypeptide(L)'
;AAARFAMAVRKARATAGTAVSTTPLEELTALHKQCLSQRRQRDKFSTARSPKAWLEWADCQRARLSAEKALVGYSGESSTMMLELTRDACLLTLLTAMTPDRVGVYRLLKLGGSLKRGEGGDFQIDLSEPGAHKTAAAFGPSCTTVTTRVAERISQLVDADNLVAGEYLFHGADRRAAFSPAAWTQLVKAAFLAHSGVALCPKECRSSF
;
A
#
# COMPACT_ATOMS: atom_id res chain seq x y z
N ALA A 1 23.74 14.36 -6.04
CA ALA A 1 22.41 14.87 -6.45
C ALA A 1 22.30 16.38 -6.29
N ALA A 2 22.64 16.95 -5.11
CA ALA A 2 22.56 18.40 -4.84
C ALA A 2 23.43 19.25 -5.79
N ALA A 3 24.64 18.83 -6.10
CA ALA A 3 25.54 19.58 -7.00
C ALA A 3 25.02 19.63 -8.46
N ARG A 4 24.41 18.57 -8.96
CA ARG A 4 23.79 18.56 -10.29
C ARG A 4 22.55 19.44 -10.36
N PHE A 5 21.78 19.50 -9.29
CA PHE A 5 20.61 20.35 -9.17
C PHE A 5 21.01 21.84 -9.13
N ALA A 6 22.03 22.19 -8.34
CA ALA A 6 22.55 23.56 -8.29
C ALA A 6 23.10 24.02 -9.66
N MET A 7 23.75 23.14 -10.44
CA MET A 7 24.20 23.47 -11.80
C MET A 7 23.04 23.69 -12.77
N ALA A 8 21.97 22.89 -12.69
CA ALA A 8 20.78 23.06 -13.51
C ALA A 8 20.06 24.40 -13.24
N VAL A 9 19.99 24.81 -11.98
CA VAL A 9 19.43 26.09 -11.56
C VAL A 9 20.28 27.27 -12.07
N ARG A 10 21.63 27.18 -11.98
CA ARG A 10 22.54 28.20 -12.54
C ARG A 10 22.41 28.33 -14.05
N LYS A 11 22.25 27.21 -14.77
CA LYS A 11 22.08 27.21 -16.24
C LYS A 11 20.75 27.85 -16.66
N ALA A 12 19.67 27.58 -15.94
CA ALA A 12 18.36 28.20 -16.18
C ALA A 12 18.38 29.72 -15.92
N ARG A 13 19.17 30.20 -14.97
CA ARG A 13 19.34 31.64 -14.68
C ARG A 13 20.17 32.39 -15.70
N ALA A 14 21.23 31.77 -16.25
CA ALA A 14 22.03 32.38 -17.28
C ALA A 14 21.24 32.71 -18.56
N THR A 15 20.15 32.00 -18.79
CA THR A 15 19.21 32.25 -19.91
C THR A 15 18.16 33.32 -19.61
N ALA A 16 17.94 33.72 -18.34
CA ALA A 16 16.85 34.62 -17.95
C ALA A 16 17.29 36.09 -17.74
N GLY A 17 18.55 36.46 -17.87
CA GLY A 17 19.05 37.84 -17.97
C GLY A 17 18.86 38.73 -16.73
N THR A 18 18.51 38.20 -15.56
CA THR A 18 18.29 38.99 -14.34
C THR A 18 19.24 38.58 -13.22
N ALA A 19 20.30 39.38 -13.02
CA ALA A 19 21.19 39.27 -11.87
C ALA A 19 20.53 39.88 -10.62
N VAL A 20 19.69 39.12 -9.93
CA VAL A 20 19.28 39.43 -8.58
C VAL A 20 20.13 38.64 -7.60
N SER A 21 20.93 39.36 -6.79
CA SER A 21 21.73 38.76 -5.71
C SER A 21 20.76 38.27 -4.62
N THR A 22 20.35 37.02 -4.67
CA THR A 22 19.53 36.36 -3.63
C THR A 22 20.40 35.43 -2.79
N THR A 23 20.15 35.41 -1.49
CA THR A 23 20.85 34.48 -0.60
C THR A 23 20.44 33.04 -0.94
N PRO A 24 21.29 32.02 -0.67
CA PRO A 24 20.93 30.61 -0.89
C PRO A 24 19.64 30.19 -0.20
N LEU A 25 19.31 30.81 0.93
CA LEU A 25 18.07 30.55 1.68
C LEU A 25 16.83 31.09 0.94
N GLU A 26 16.92 32.30 0.36
CA GLU A 26 15.83 32.86 -0.45
C GLU A 26 15.57 32.05 -1.71
N GLU A 27 16.66 31.53 -2.33
CA GLU A 27 16.54 30.61 -3.48
C GLU A 27 15.83 29.31 -3.13
N LEU A 28 16.20 28.67 -2.03
CA LEU A 28 15.54 27.46 -1.53
C LEU A 28 14.08 27.71 -1.19
N THR A 29 13.79 28.84 -0.57
CA THR A 29 12.42 29.25 -0.22
C THR A 29 11.57 29.50 -1.47
N ALA A 30 12.13 30.15 -2.49
CA ALA A 30 11.45 30.37 -3.77
C ALA A 30 11.18 29.05 -4.51
N LEU A 31 12.16 28.17 -4.56
CA LEU A 31 12.02 26.83 -5.15
C LEU A 31 10.97 25.99 -4.41
N HIS A 32 10.96 26.02 -3.09
CA HIS A 32 9.96 25.32 -2.29
C HIS A 32 8.55 25.87 -2.58
N LYS A 33 8.36 27.18 -2.61
CA LYS A 33 7.07 27.79 -3.00
C LYS A 33 6.64 27.38 -4.41
N GLN A 34 7.57 27.37 -5.37
CA GLN A 34 7.31 26.94 -6.74
C GLN A 34 6.91 25.46 -6.80
N CYS A 35 7.61 24.58 -6.10
CA CYS A 35 7.26 23.16 -6.01
C CYS A 35 5.87 22.94 -5.39
N LEU A 36 5.54 23.68 -4.32
CA LEU A 36 4.21 23.63 -3.69
C LEU A 36 3.11 24.13 -4.65
N SER A 37 3.37 25.21 -5.39
CA SER A 37 2.45 25.76 -6.39
C SER A 37 2.21 24.75 -7.52
N GLN A 38 3.26 24.13 -8.07
CA GLN A 38 3.15 23.10 -9.10
C GLN A 38 2.43 21.85 -8.58
N ARG A 39 2.67 21.46 -7.34
CA ARG A 39 1.95 20.35 -6.70
C ARG A 39 0.47 20.67 -6.58
N ARG A 40 0.09 21.86 -6.10
CA ARG A 40 -1.31 22.30 -6.02
C ARG A 40 -2.00 22.36 -7.39
N GLN A 41 -1.29 22.80 -8.43
CA GLN A 41 -1.81 22.76 -9.80
C GLN A 41 -2.01 21.32 -10.30
N ARG A 42 -1.03 20.43 -10.12
CA ARG A 42 -1.18 19.00 -10.44
C ARG A 42 -2.33 18.36 -9.68
N ASP A 43 -2.48 18.69 -8.40
CA ASP A 43 -3.57 18.18 -7.58
C ASP A 43 -4.94 18.67 -8.08
N LYS A 44 -5.05 19.90 -8.57
CA LYS A 44 -6.28 20.41 -9.22
C LYS A 44 -6.62 19.68 -10.52
N PHE A 45 -5.61 19.27 -11.31
CA PHE A 45 -5.83 18.55 -12.57
C PHE A 45 -5.93 17.02 -12.37
N SER A 46 -5.33 16.46 -11.30
CA SER A 46 -5.36 15.03 -11.06
C SER A 46 -6.59 14.55 -10.30
N THR A 47 -7.40 15.44 -9.79
CA THR A 47 -8.51 15.17 -8.86
C THR A 47 -9.87 15.60 -9.37
N ALA A 48 -10.17 15.38 -10.64
CA ALA A 48 -11.55 15.06 -10.99
C ALA A 48 -11.85 13.61 -10.49
N ARG A 49 -11.60 13.36 -9.22
CA ARG A 49 -12.09 12.16 -8.54
C ARG A 49 -13.59 12.27 -8.54
N SER A 50 -14.23 11.37 -9.28
CA SER A 50 -15.67 11.22 -9.14
C SER A 50 -15.99 11.13 -7.65
N PRO A 51 -16.89 11.94 -7.10
CA PRO A 51 -17.29 11.86 -5.69
C PRO A 51 -17.74 10.45 -5.26
N LYS A 52 -18.14 9.62 -6.23
CA LYS A 52 -18.53 8.21 -6.03
C LYS A 52 -17.36 7.23 -5.84
N ALA A 53 -16.12 7.65 -6.07
CA ALA A 53 -14.94 6.77 -6.00
C ALA A 53 -14.11 6.94 -4.72
N TRP A 54 -14.57 7.73 -3.76
CA TRP A 54 -13.88 7.97 -2.50
C TRP A 54 -14.59 7.31 -1.33
N LEU A 55 -13.81 6.69 -0.45
CA LEU A 55 -14.28 6.19 0.84
C LEU A 55 -13.51 6.92 1.94
N GLU A 56 -14.22 7.39 2.94
CA GLU A 56 -13.61 7.85 4.17
C GLU A 56 -13.05 6.66 4.95
N TRP A 57 -12.13 6.92 5.88
CA TRP A 57 -11.51 5.82 6.66
C TRP A 57 -12.54 4.95 7.38
N ALA A 58 -13.60 5.56 7.93
CA ALA A 58 -14.70 4.83 8.54
C ALA A 58 -15.41 3.87 7.55
N ASP A 59 -15.52 4.24 6.28
CA ASP A 59 -16.10 3.38 5.24
C ASP A 59 -15.18 2.21 4.91
N CYS A 60 -13.86 2.45 4.88
CA CYS A 60 -12.86 1.40 4.71
C CYS A 60 -12.94 0.38 5.86
N GLN A 61 -13.14 0.85 7.11
CA GLN A 61 -13.37 -0.02 8.26
C GLN A 61 -14.68 -0.82 8.12
N ARG A 62 -15.76 -0.20 7.62
CA ARG A 62 -17.04 -0.89 7.38
C ARG A 62 -16.90 -1.96 6.29
N ALA A 63 -16.13 -1.70 5.21
CA ALA A 63 -15.84 -2.69 4.19
C ALA A 63 -15.13 -3.93 4.78
N ARG A 64 -14.14 -3.74 5.65
CA ARG A 64 -13.48 -4.83 6.38
C ARG A 64 -14.48 -5.63 7.21
N LEU A 65 -15.28 -4.97 8.03
CA LEU A 65 -16.29 -5.64 8.87
C LEU A 65 -17.32 -6.41 8.03
N SER A 66 -17.69 -5.88 6.86
CA SER A 66 -18.55 -6.57 5.89
C SER A 66 -17.90 -7.85 5.39
N ALA A 67 -16.60 -7.82 5.02
CA ALA A 67 -15.88 -9.00 4.57
C ALA A 67 -15.74 -10.05 5.67
N GLU A 68 -15.40 -9.64 6.89
CA GLU A 68 -15.32 -10.53 8.05
C GLU A 68 -16.69 -11.19 8.35
N LYS A 69 -17.79 -10.43 8.26
CA LYS A 69 -19.14 -10.95 8.42
C LYS A 69 -19.52 -11.93 7.31
N ALA A 70 -19.18 -11.64 6.07
CA ALA A 70 -19.45 -12.53 4.95
C ALA A 70 -18.69 -13.87 5.11
N LEU A 71 -17.45 -13.83 5.55
CA LEU A 71 -16.66 -15.04 5.83
C LEU A 71 -17.30 -15.89 6.95
N VAL A 72 -17.64 -15.28 8.08
CA VAL A 72 -18.24 -15.98 9.23
C VAL A 72 -19.64 -16.53 8.90
N GLY A 73 -20.41 -15.79 8.09
CA GLY A 73 -21.76 -16.19 7.70
C GLY A 73 -21.83 -17.20 6.55
N TYR A 74 -20.70 -17.55 5.93
CA TYR A 74 -20.69 -18.50 4.83
C TYR A 74 -20.84 -19.93 5.30
N SER A 75 -21.91 -20.60 4.88
CA SER A 75 -22.23 -22.01 5.18
C SER A 75 -22.31 -22.89 3.93
N GLY A 76 -21.87 -22.35 2.77
CA GLY A 76 -21.89 -23.09 1.53
C GLY A 76 -20.73 -24.10 1.42
N GLU A 77 -20.86 -25.05 0.51
CA GLU A 77 -19.87 -26.13 0.30
C GLU A 77 -18.73 -25.78 -0.68
N SER A 78 -18.79 -24.61 -1.33
CA SER A 78 -17.79 -24.22 -2.32
C SER A 78 -16.47 -23.80 -1.65
N SER A 79 -15.45 -24.63 -1.79
CA SER A 79 -14.09 -24.34 -1.31
C SER A 79 -13.50 -23.09 -1.99
N THR A 80 -13.80 -22.87 -3.27
CA THR A 80 -13.36 -21.68 -4.01
C THR A 80 -13.96 -20.40 -3.42
N MET A 81 -15.26 -20.38 -3.15
CA MET A 81 -15.91 -19.22 -2.53
C MET A 81 -15.39 -18.97 -1.11
N MET A 82 -15.17 -20.03 -0.33
CA MET A 82 -14.57 -19.90 1.01
C MET A 82 -13.18 -19.28 0.93
N LEU A 83 -12.36 -19.71 -0.01
CA LEU A 83 -11.02 -19.15 -0.21
C LEU A 83 -11.08 -17.66 -0.64
N GLU A 84 -11.98 -17.30 -1.54
CA GLU A 84 -12.18 -15.91 -1.95
C GLU A 84 -12.60 -15.02 -0.79
N LEU A 85 -13.57 -15.44 0.02
CA LEU A 85 -14.02 -14.69 1.20
C LEU A 85 -12.89 -14.57 2.25
N THR A 86 -12.13 -15.64 2.46
CA THR A 86 -10.97 -15.62 3.39
C THR A 86 -9.89 -14.66 2.89
N ARG A 87 -9.60 -14.67 1.60
CA ARG A 87 -8.65 -13.75 0.98
C ARG A 87 -9.09 -12.30 1.10
N ASP A 88 -10.35 -12.00 0.82
CA ASP A 88 -10.88 -10.64 0.89
C ASP A 88 -10.90 -10.12 2.34
N ALA A 89 -11.30 -10.97 3.31
CA ALA A 89 -11.25 -10.63 4.72
C ALA A 89 -9.80 -10.37 5.20
N CYS A 90 -8.84 -11.21 4.81
CA CYS A 90 -7.42 -11.00 5.12
C CYS A 90 -6.88 -9.73 4.50
N LEU A 91 -7.15 -9.50 3.21
CA LEU A 91 -6.70 -8.34 2.45
C LEU A 91 -7.21 -7.02 3.05
N LEU A 92 -8.52 -6.93 3.30
CA LEU A 92 -9.12 -5.72 3.87
C LEU A 92 -8.68 -5.51 5.32
N THR A 93 -8.44 -6.58 6.09
CA THR A 93 -7.89 -6.48 7.45
C THR A 93 -6.46 -5.94 7.43
N LEU A 94 -5.58 -6.44 6.57
CA LEU A 94 -4.23 -5.91 6.40
C LEU A 94 -4.22 -4.42 6.01
N LEU A 95 -5.12 -4.02 5.12
CA LEU A 95 -5.18 -2.64 4.61
C LEU A 95 -5.79 -1.65 5.60
N THR A 96 -6.58 -2.12 6.59
CA THR A 96 -7.41 -1.21 7.41
C THR A 96 -7.29 -1.43 8.93
N ALA A 97 -6.72 -2.53 9.40
CA ALA A 97 -6.52 -2.77 10.84
C ALA A 97 -5.11 -2.40 11.33
N MET A 98 -4.24 -2.03 10.41
CA MET A 98 -2.91 -1.49 10.67
C MET A 98 -2.75 -0.18 9.91
N THR A 99 -1.73 0.62 10.26
CA THR A 99 -1.35 1.77 9.44
C THR A 99 -1.04 1.29 8.01
N PRO A 100 -1.77 1.78 7.00
CA PRO A 100 -1.61 1.28 5.64
C PRO A 100 -0.19 1.54 5.13
N ASP A 101 0.52 0.48 4.84
CA ASP A 101 1.84 0.56 4.25
C ASP A 101 1.78 0.78 2.73
N ARG A 102 2.94 0.90 2.10
CA ARG A 102 3.02 1.08 0.66
C ARG A 102 2.54 -0.17 -0.06
N VAL A 103 1.92 0.05 -1.22
CA VAL A 103 1.36 -1.00 -2.10
C VAL A 103 2.30 -2.18 -2.33
N GLY A 104 3.62 -1.90 -2.42
CA GLY A 104 4.63 -2.94 -2.63
C GLY A 104 4.80 -3.89 -1.45
N VAL A 105 4.59 -3.43 -0.21
CA VAL A 105 4.81 -4.26 0.98
C VAL A 105 3.84 -5.43 1.02
N TYR A 106 2.54 -5.15 1.05
CA TYR A 106 1.53 -6.22 1.16
C TYR A 106 1.50 -7.15 -0.07
N ARG A 107 1.74 -6.61 -1.26
CA ARG A 107 1.83 -7.39 -2.49
C ARG A 107 2.99 -8.40 -2.48
N LEU A 108 4.05 -8.09 -1.76
CA LEU A 108 5.29 -8.86 -1.72
C LEU A 108 5.44 -9.68 -0.42
N LEU A 109 4.37 -9.82 0.38
CA LEU A 109 4.41 -10.68 1.56
C LEU A 109 4.61 -12.14 1.17
N LYS A 110 5.75 -12.69 1.60
CA LYS A 110 6.19 -14.05 1.29
C LYS A 110 6.41 -14.81 2.57
N LEU A 111 5.77 -15.96 2.71
CA LEU A 111 5.88 -16.80 3.91
C LEU A 111 7.32 -17.28 4.11
N GLY A 112 7.81 -17.16 5.34
CA GLY A 112 9.21 -17.49 5.68
C GLY A 112 10.25 -16.51 5.17
N GLY A 113 9.82 -15.49 4.39
CA GLY A 113 10.65 -14.38 3.92
C GLY A 113 10.26 -13.07 4.59
N SER A 114 9.56 -12.19 3.85
CA SER A 114 9.06 -10.91 4.38
C SER A 114 7.86 -11.05 5.34
N LEU A 115 7.22 -12.23 5.41
CA LEU A 115 6.20 -12.56 6.38
C LEU A 115 6.69 -13.76 7.21
N LYS A 116 7.13 -13.51 8.43
CA LYS A 116 7.66 -14.51 9.35
C LYS A 116 6.63 -14.85 10.42
N ARG A 117 6.53 -16.13 10.78
CA ARG A 117 5.71 -16.58 11.90
C ARG A 117 6.58 -16.67 13.14
N GLY A 118 6.19 -16.00 14.23
CA GLY A 118 6.83 -16.07 15.53
C GLY A 118 6.45 -17.34 16.29
N GLU A 119 7.19 -17.65 17.35
CA GLU A 119 6.97 -18.85 18.18
C GLU A 119 5.59 -18.85 18.88
N GLY A 120 5.03 -17.68 19.17
CA GLY A 120 3.70 -17.49 19.77
C GLY A 120 2.54 -17.54 18.79
N GLY A 121 2.77 -17.81 17.51
CA GLY A 121 1.73 -17.82 16.47
C GLY A 121 1.41 -16.46 15.88
N ASP A 122 2.03 -15.39 16.35
CA ASP A 122 2.00 -14.05 15.77
C ASP A 122 2.79 -14.02 14.46
N PHE A 123 2.53 -12.98 13.67
CA PHE A 123 3.28 -12.73 12.44
C PHE A 123 4.05 -11.42 12.53
N GLN A 124 5.18 -11.39 11.82
CA GLN A 124 6.00 -10.20 11.66
C GLN A 124 6.20 -9.92 10.16
N ILE A 125 6.02 -8.66 9.80
CA ILE A 125 6.40 -8.15 8.47
C ILE A 125 7.84 -7.66 8.59
N ASP A 126 8.75 -8.41 8.03
CA ASP A 126 10.19 -8.14 8.02
C ASP A 126 10.62 -7.54 6.69
N LEU A 127 11.00 -6.28 6.73
CA LEU A 127 11.48 -5.51 5.58
C LEU A 127 12.97 -5.13 5.75
N SER A 128 13.73 -5.98 6.46
CA SER A 128 15.16 -5.76 6.72
C SER A 128 16.04 -6.00 5.50
N GLU A 129 15.56 -6.81 4.54
CA GLU A 129 16.31 -7.07 3.31
C GLU A 129 16.53 -5.80 2.49
N PRO A 130 17.74 -5.60 1.90
CA PRO A 130 18.02 -4.48 1.04
C PRO A 130 17.02 -4.40 -0.12
N GLY A 131 16.35 -3.26 -0.27
CA GLY A 131 15.36 -3.06 -1.33
C GLY A 131 13.97 -3.63 -1.04
N ALA A 132 13.72 -4.23 0.12
CA ALA A 132 12.41 -4.74 0.52
C ALA A 132 11.32 -3.66 0.46
N HIS A 133 11.67 -2.41 0.71
CA HIS A 133 10.76 -1.28 0.54
C HIS A 133 11.48 -0.04 -0.02
N LYS A 134 10.73 0.78 -0.75
CA LYS A 134 11.24 1.93 -1.50
C LYS A 134 11.97 2.98 -0.64
N THR A 135 11.71 3.03 0.65
CA THR A 135 12.30 3.99 1.59
C THR A 135 13.36 3.38 2.50
N ALA A 136 13.76 2.13 2.26
CA ALA A 136 14.80 1.46 3.06
C ALA A 136 16.11 2.27 3.14
N ALA A 137 16.48 2.94 2.05
CA ALA A 137 17.68 3.79 2.00
C ALA A 137 17.57 5.04 2.90
N ALA A 138 16.35 5.50 3.21
CA ALA A 138 16.12 6.70 4.03
C ALA A 138 15.81 6.38 5.49
N PHE A 139 15.10 5.28 5.75
CA PHE A 139 14.60 4.93 7.09
C PHE A 139 15.22 3.64 7.66
N GLY A 140 16.06 2.96 6.86
CA GLY A 140 16.69 1.71 7.29
C GLY A 140 15.75 0.49 7.25
N PRO A 141 16.22 -0.62 7.84
CA PRO A 141 15.44 -1.85 7.96
C PRO A 141 14.24 -1.64 8.88
N SER A 142 13.16 -2.37 8.61
CA SER A 142 11.93 -2.31 9.40
C SER A 142 11.43 -3.72 9.68
N CYS A 143 11.00 -3.96 10.91
CA CYS A 143 10.32 -5.17 11.31
C CYS A 143 9.10 -4.77 12.17
N THR A 144 7.91 -5.21 11.77
CA THR A 144 6.66 -4.83 12.42
C THR A 144 5.88 -6.07 12.80
N THR A 145 5.59 -6.26 14.09
CA THR A 145 4.65 -7.29 14.54
C THR A 145 3.23 -6.88 14.14
N VAL A 146 2.50 -7.77 13.49
CA VAL A 146 1.12 -7.51 13.12
C VAL A 146 0.20 -7.64 14.34
N THR A 147 -0.95 -6.97 14.33
CA THR A 147 -1.93 -7.10 15.40
C THR A 147 -2.53 -8.51 15.43
N THR A 148 -3.02 -8.96 16.58
CA THR A 148 -3.66 -10.29 16.75
C THR A 148 -4.74 -10.53 15.70
N ARG A 149 -5.60 -9.56 15.44
CA ARG A 149 -6.64 -9.66 14.40
C ARG A 149 -6.07 -9.91 13.01
N VAL A 150 -4.98 -9.24 12.65
CA VAL A 150 -4.31 -9.45 11.36
C VAL A 150 -3.65 -10.82 11.32
N ALA A 151 -3.01 -11.25 12.40
CA ALA A 151 -2.40 -12.57 12.51
C ALA A 151 -3.41 -13.69 12.32
N GLU A 152 -4.59 -13.58 12.94
CA GLU A 152 -5.71 -14.53 12.79
C GLU A 152 -6.16 -14.65 11.32
N ARG A 153 -6.31 -13.53 10.61
CA ARG A 153 -6.72 -13.53 9.21
C ARG A 153 -5.65 -14.07 8.29
N ILE A 154 -4.38 -13.79 8.58
CA ILE A 154 -3.25 -14.39 7.84
C ILE A 154 -3.25 -15.91 8.05
N SER A 155 -3.36 -16.40 9.30
CA SER A 155 -3.43 -17.85 9.57
C SER A 155 -4.57 -18.50 8.81
N GLN A 156 -5.78 -17.93 8.87
CA GLN A 156 -6.93 -18.46 8.15
C GLN A 156 -6.68 -18.57 6.64
N LEU A 157 -6.05 -17.55 6.03
CA LEU A 157 -5.73 -17.60 4.60
C LEU A 157 -4.64 -18.62 4.29
N VAL A 158 -3.61 -18.70 5.12
CA VAL A 158 -2.53 -19.72 4.99
C VAL A 158 -3.09 -21.12 5.05
N ASP A 159 -3.99 -21.39 6.00
CA ASP A 159 -4.61 -22.70 6.19
C ASP A 159 -5.61 -23.01 5.06
N ALA A 160 -6.49 -22.06 4.68
CA ALA A 160 -7.49 -22.26 3.64
C ALA A 160 -6.88 -22.50 2.25
N ASP A 161 -5.76 -21.85 1.95
CA ASP A 161 -5.06 -21.99 0.68
C ASP A 161 -3.90 -23.00 0.74
N ASN A 162 -3.64 -23.60 1.91
CA ASN A 162 -2.53 -24.54 2.16
C ASN A 162 -1.16 -23.95 1.74
N LEU A 163 -0.90 -22.70 2.10
CA LEU A 163 0.33 -22.01 1.73
C LEU A 163 1.53 -22.52 2.53
N VAL A 164 2.66 -22.64 1.85
CA VAL A 164 3.92 -23.11 2.45
C VAL A 164 5.01 -22.04 2.39
N ALA A 165 6.08 -22.23 3.13
CA ALA A 165 7.23 -21.32 3.11
C ALA A 165 7.76 -21.14 1.69
N GLY A 166 8.07 -19.89 1.33
CA GLY A 166 8.51 -19.52 0.00
C GLY A 166 7.40 -19.12 -0.97
N GLU A 167 6.12 -19.22 -0.56
CA GLU A 167 4.97 -18.78 -1.36
C GLU A 167 4.49 -17.38 -0.92
N TYR A 168 3.85 -16.65 -1.84
CA TYR A 168 3.29 -15.34 -1.54
C TYR A 168 1.94 -15.48 -0.87
N LEU A 169 1.67 -14.64 0.16
CA LEU A 169 0.38 -14.61 0.84
C LEU A 169 -0.78 -14.28 -0.12
N PHE A 170 -0.51 -13.39 -1.08
CA PHE A 170 -1.44 -13.08 -2.17
C PHE A 170 -0.76 -13.39 -3.49
N HIS A 171 -1.32 -14.34 -4.22
CA HIS A 171 -0.75 -14.86 -5.46
C HIS A 171 -1.83 -15.10 -6.53
N GLY A 172 -1.40 -15.26 -7.78
CA GLY A 172 -2.22 -15.76 -8.87
C GLY A 172 -2.15 -17.29 -8.98
N ALA A 173 -2.15 -17.81 -10.21
CA ALA A 173 -2.01 -19.24 -10.45
C ALA A 173 -0.64 -19.79 -9.99
N ASP A 174 0.43 -19.00 -10.11
CA ASP A 174 1.74 -19.35 -9.57
C ASP A 174 1.91 -18.75 -8.17
N ARG A 175 1.93 -19.61 -7.17
CA ARG A 175 2.09 -19.24 -5.75
C ARG A 175 3.47 -18.65 -5.42
N ARG A 176 4.49 -18.93 -6.28
CA ARG A 176 5.85 -18.44 -6.11
C ARG A 176 6.13 -17.16 -6.87
N ALA A 177 5.13 -16.65 -7.58
CA ALA A 177 5.18 -15.36 -8.27
C ALA A 177 4.25 -14.33 -7.60
N ALA A 178 4.80 -13.17 -7.26
CA ALA A 178 4.00 -12.06 -6.75
C ALA A 178 3.06 -11.54 -7.84
N PHE A 179 1.87 -11.07 -7.46
CA PHE A 179 1.01 -10.32 -8.39
C PHE A 179 1.78 -9.18 -9.06
N SER A 180 1.48 -8.90 -10.32
CA SER A 180 1.91 -7.64 -10.92
C SER A 180 1.25 -6.44 -10.19
N PRO A 181 1.83 -5.23 -10.25
CA PRO A 181 1.20 -4.06 -9.62
C PRO A 181 -0.22 -3.78 -10.14
N ALA A 182 -0.50 -4.09 -11.40
CA ALA A 182 -1.83 -3.94 -12.01
C ALA A 182 -2.80 -5.00 -11.44
N ALA A 183 -2.42 -6.28 -11.42
CA ALA A 183 -3.25 -7.35 -10.89
C ALA A 183 -3.55 -7.14 -9.39
N TRP A 184 -2.55 -6.73 -8.60
CA TRP A 184 -2.75 -6.34 -7.21
C TRP A 184 -3.77 -5.21 -7.03
N THR A 185 -3.66 -4.17 -7.87
CA THR A 185 -4.61 -3.06 -7.83
C THR A 185 -6.03 -3.53 -8.16
N GLN A 186 -6.20 -4.45 -9.11
CA GLN A 186 -7.50 -5.02 -9.43
C GLN A 186 -8.05 -5.89 -8.30
N LEU A 187 -7.22 -6.70 -7.66
CA LEU A 187 -7.61 -7.50 -6.49
C LEU A 187 -8.17 -6.61 -5.37
N VAL A 188 -7.44 -5.55 -4.99
CA VAL A 188 -7.88 -4.61 -3.95
C VAL A 188 -9.17 -3.90 -4.34
N LYS A 189 -9.28 -3.44 -5.60
CA LYS A 189 -10.52 -2.80 -6.10
C LYS A 189 -11.71 -3.75 -6.06
N ALA A 190 -11.53 -5.01 -6.44
CA ALA A 190 -12.59 -6.02 -6.41
C ALA A 190 -13.07 -6.27 -4.97
N ALA A 191 -12.16 -6.44 -4.01
CA ALA A 191 -12.50 -6.62 -2.61
C ALA A 191 -13.27 -5.42 -2.04
N PHE A 192 -12.78 -4.19 -2.25
CA PHE A 192 -13.52 -3.00 -1.82
C PHE A 192 -14.88 -2.87 -2.49
N LEU A 193 -14.97 -3.13 -3.81
CA LEU A 193 -16.25 -3.08 -4.54
C LEU A 193 -17.27 -4.07 -3.97
N ALA A 194 -16.84 -5.31 -3.70
CA ALA A 194 -17.70 -6.36 -3.14
C ALA A 194 -18.26 -5.99 -1.76
N HIS A 195 -17.47 -5.31 -0.94
CA HIS A 195 -17.82 -5.08 0.48
C HIS A 195 -18.24 -3.64 0.83
N SER A 196 -18.06 -2.68 -0.08
CA SER A 196 -18.48 -1.28 0.11
C SER A 196 -19.25 -0.68 -1.08
N GLY A 197 -19.34 -1.39 -2.21
CA GLY A 197 -19.92 -0.85 -3.44
C GLY A 197 -19.01 0.16 -4.16
N VAL A 198 -17.80 0.40 -3.70
CA VAL A 198 -16.84 1.37 -4.30
C VAL A 198 -15.50 0.70 -4.57
N ALA A 199 -15.04 0.76 -5.82
CA ALA A 199 -13.76 0.20 -6.24
C ALA A 199 -12.58 1.10 -5.82
N LEU A 200 -12.15 0.99 -4.57
CA LEU A 200 -11.05 1.78 -4.00
C LEU A 200 -9.69 1.14 -4.31
N CYS A 201 -8.74 1.91 -4.82
CA CYS A 201 -7.40 1.38 -5.05
C CYS A 201 -6.51 1.47 -3.79
N PRO A 202 -5.40 0.69 -3.69
CA PRO A 202 -4.53 0.69 -2.51
C PRO A 202 -3.99 2.07 -2.12
N LYS A 203 -3.70 2.92 -3.13
CA LYS A 203 -3.21 4.28 -2.90
C LYS A 203 -4.29 5.16 -2.27
N GLU A 204 -5.52 5.01 -2.71
CA GLU A 204 -6.67 5.76 -2.19
C GLU A 204 -7.00 5.33 -0.77
N CYS A 205 -7.02 4.02 -0.49
CA CYS A 205 -7.20 3.50 0.86
C CYS A 205 -6.17 4.09 1.84
N ARG A 206 -4.89 4.16 1.43
CA ARG A 206 -3.85 4.80 2.24
C ARG A 206 -4.06 6.30 2.42
N SER A 207 -4.68 6.98 1.46
CA SER A 207 -4.96 8.42 1.56
C SER A 207 -6.22 8.74 2.36
N SER A 208 -7.04 7.73 2.68
CA SER A 208 -8.22 7.85 3.57
C SER A 208 -7.84 7.76 5.05
N PHE A 209 -6.68 7.13 5.35
CA PHE A 209 -6.08 7.08 6.68
C PHE A 209 -5.46 8.42 7.07
#